data_69685dcb0e4412af534493c26260c75c
#
_entry.id   69685dcb0e4412af534493c26260c75c
#
_cell.length_a   1.000
_cell.length_b   1.000
_cell.length_c   1.000
_cell.angle_alpha   90.00
_cell.angle_beta   90.00
_cell.angle_gamma   90.00
#
_symmetry.space_group_name_H-M   'P 1'
#
loop_
_entity.id
_entity.type
_entity.pdbx_description
1 polymer ?
#
loop_
_entity_poly.entity_id
_entity_poly.type
_entity_poly.pdbx_seq_one_letter_code
_entity_poly.pdbx_strand_id
1 'polypeptide(L)'
;MSYVSGFHHITLCAGGAQEDIDFFTRVVGQRMIKQTVLFDGRYAHYHLYYSNANAEPGSVMTTFPYNRVPGRPGSGQVSSSAYTIPKGSVTFWEEHLDRYKVPHGGIQERFGQKYIRFSHPSGLQFDAIEEGADTRVGWVTGEIKSDTAMKGFSGTVLSVREVAETERFFIEALGFKKTGIDGNLHRFEIGAGGPNRTVILQHDPDRPSGSWTFGAGTAHHMALDVGTDENLAKQKDLYEELGYTDTSEIKDRNYFHSIYTRCPGGILVECAATAVGGFARDEDPKRLGFQLLLPPWFEEKRKEIEAMLEPIQVPESNRAEGHAEAILADVNKAAVAEANQAAQGKFSHRASGNEFVGGDKR
;
A
#
# COMPACT_ATOMS: atom_id res chain seq x y z
N MET A 1 8.54 -22.85 1.33
CA MET A 1 7.54 -22.42 0.31
C MET A 1 6.96 -21.10 0.79
N SER A 2 6.97 -20.03 0.01
CA SER A 2 6.47 -18.70 0.44
C SER A 2 4.96 -18.71 0.65
N TYR A 3 4.50 -17.82 1.51
CA TYR A 3 3.08 -17.65 1.87
C TYR A 3 2.46 -16.39 1.24
N VAL A 4 3.21 -15.67 0.42
CA VAL A 4 2.77 -14.45 -0.25
C VAL A 4 1.74 -14.74 -1.34
N SER A 5 0.65 -13.95 -1.39
CA SER A 5 -0.44 -14.10 -2.36
C SER A 5 -0.56 -12.92 -3.34
N GLY A 6 -0.02 -11.76 -3.00
CA GLY A 6 -0.06 -10.52 -3.77
C GLY A 6 0.35 -9.33 -2.92
N PHE A 7 0.00 -8.11 -3.34
CA PHE A 7 0.21 -6.92 -2.53
C PHE A 7 -0.87 -6.80 -1.44
N HIS A 8 -0.48 -6.29 -0.28
CA HIS A 8 -1.38 -5.85 0.78
C HIS A 8 -1.60 -4.33 0.70
N HIS A 9 -0.54 -3.56 0.80
CA HIS A 9 -0.55 -2.10 0.67
C HIS A 9 0.82 -1.57 0.21
N ILE A 10 0.88 -0.28 -0.12
CA ILE A 10 2.13 0.43 -0.37
C ILE A 10 2.13 1.69 0.48
N THR A 11 3.24 1.98 1.14
CA THR A 11 3.38 3.18 1.99
C THR A 11 4.39 4.14 1.40
N LEU A 12 3.97 5.39 1.22
CA LEU A 12 4.74 6.46 0.64
C LEU A 12 4.91 7.62 1.63
N CYS A 13 5.91 8.46 1.40
CA CYS A 13 6.13 9.69 2.16
C CYS A 13 5.75 10.89 1.29
N ALA A 14 4.65 11.54 1.62
CA ALA A 14 4.14 12.73 0.95
C ALA A 14 4.66 14.04 1.60
N GLY A 15 4.32 15.18 1.02
CA GLY A 15 4.60 16.51 1.55
C GLY A 15 3.58 16.96 2.59
N GLY A 16 2.57 17.74 2.20
CA GLY A 16 1.48 18.19 3.06
C GLY A 16 0.29 17.23 3.04
N ALA A 17 -0.43 17.09 4.16
CA ALA A 17 -1.54 16.16 4.27
C ALA A 17 -2.73 16.55 3.38
N GLN A 18 -3.09 17.83 3.31
CA GLN A 18 -4.20 18.26 2.44
C GLN A 18 -3.88 18.11 0.96
N GLU A 19 -2.65 18.43 0.55
CA GLU A 19 -2.19 18.25 -0.83
C GLU A 19 -2.25 16.78 -1.25
N ASP A 20 -1.89 15.88 -0.35
CA ASP A 20 -1.96 14.43 -0.53
C ASP A 20 -3.42 13.93 -0.66
N ILE A 21 -4.32 14.39 0.23
CA ILE A 21 -5.75 14.08 0.17
C ILE A 21 -6.36 14.56 -1.16
N ASP A 22 -6.08 15.80 -1.56
CA ASP A 22 -6.62 16.36 -2.81
C ASP A 22 -6.10 15.59 -4.02
N PHE A 23 -4.83 15.19 -4.03
CA PHE A 23 -4.26 14.38 -5.11
C PHE A 23 -4.94 13.01 -5.20
N PHE A 24 -4.99 12.25 -4.11
CA PHE A 24 -5.56 10.90 -4.17
C PHE A 24 -7.07 10.89 -4.39
N THR A 25 -7.82 11.83 -3.81
CA THR A 25 -9.28 11.81 -3.92
C THR A 25 -9.81 12.47 -5.18
N ARG A 26 -9.14 13.52 -5.70
CA ARG A 26 -9.63 14.28 -6.86
C ARG A 26 -8.93 13.89 -8.16
N VAL A 27 -7.60 13.68 -8.12
CA VAL A 27 -6.84 13.35 -9.33
C VAL A 27 -6.85 11.83 -9.56
N VAL A 28 -6.40 11.04 -8.58
CA VAL A 28 -6.33 9.58 -8.70
C VAL A 28 -7.71 8.92 -8.62
N GLY A 29 -8.66 9.60 -7.97
CA GLY A 29 -10.02 9.09 -7.80
C GLY A 29 -10.11 7.91 -6.85
N GLN A 30 -9.28 7.91 -5.80
CA GLN A 30 -9.33 6.91 -4.75
C GLN A 30 -10.21 7.39 -3.60
N ARG A 31 -10.80 6.46 -2.89
CA ARG A 31 -11.53 6.73 -1.66
C ARG A 31 -10.55 6.82 -0.49
N MET A 32 -10.60 7.88 0.28
CA MET A 32 -9.93 7.92 1.57
C MET A 32 -10.68 7.02 2.55
N ILE A 33 -9.99 6.03 3.11
CA ILE A 33 -10.62 5.01 3.96
C ILE A 33 -10.22 5.10 5.43
N LYS A 34 -9.13 5.81 5.75
CA LYS A 34 -8.66 5.95 7.12
C LYS A 34 -7.82 7.20 7.32
N GLN A 35 -8.01 7.86 8.46
CA GLN A 35 -7.10 8.80 9.06
C GLN A 35 -6.61 8.23 10.38
N THR A 36 -5.32 7.97 10.50
CA THR A 36 -4.69 7.61 11.77
C THR A 36 -3.34 8.29 11.87
N VAL A 37 -2.47 7.88 12.76
CA VAL A 37 -1.19 8.53 13.01
C VAL A 37 -0.03 7.55 13.11
N LEU A 38 1.15 8.04 12.72
CA LEU A 38 2.43 7.56 13.18
C LEU A 38 2.86 8.51 14.31
N PHE A 39 3.07 7.98 15.51
CA PHE A 39 3.51 8.74 16.68
C PHE A 39 4.68 8.06 17.35
N ASP A 40 5.81 8.75 17.46
CA ASP A 40 7.06 8.24 18.03
C ASP A 40 7.29 8.67 19.49
N GLY A 41 6.29 9.30 20.12
CA GLY A 41 6.36 9.85 21.46
C GLY A 41 6.80 11.33 21.50
N ARG A 42 7.26 11.87 20.37
CA ARG A 42 7.70 13.27 20.24
C ARG A 42 7.01 14.00 19.09
N TYR A 43 6.83 13.33 17.96
CA TYR A 43 6.20 13.89 16.77
C TYR A 43 5.06 12.99 16.31
N ALA A 44 3.95 13.62 15.92
CA ALA A 44 2.83 12.97 15.30
C ALA A 44 2.74 13.38 13.82
N HIS A 45 2.58 12.39 12.95
CA HIS A 45 2.28 12.59 11.55
C HIS A 45 1.02 11.83 11.21
N TYR A 46 0.20 12.34 10.29
CA TYR A 46 -0.88 11.56 9.74
C TYR A 46 -0.36 10.27 9.11
N HIS A 47 -1.14 9.22 9.23
CA HIS A 47 -1.06 8.02 8.41
C HIS A 47 -2.39 7.90 7.68
N LEU A 48 -2.40 8.30 6.42
CA LEU A 48 -3.60 8.39 5.59
C LEU A 48 -3.69 7.16 4.70
N TYR A 49 -4.90 6.65 4.48
CA TYR A 49 -5.14 5.45 3.69
C TYR A 49 -6.15 5.75 2.59
N TYR A 50 -5.81 5.39 1.37
CA TYR A 50 -6.63 5.52 0.17
C TYR A 50 -6.81 4.16 -0.47
N SER A 51 -7.97 3.89 -1.07
CA SER A 51 -8.26 2.59 -1.63
C SER A 51 -9.32 2.67 -2.73
N ASN A 52 -9.61 1.52 -3.33
CA ASN A 52 -10.75 1.32 -4.19
C ASN A 52 -12.08 1.33 -3.39
N ALA A 53 -13.19 0.93 -4.03
CA ALA A 53 -14.51 0.96 -3.41
C ALA A 53 -14.62 0.04 -2.17
N ASN A 54 -13.89 -1.09 -2.17
CA ASN A 54 -14.02 -2.17 -1.18
C ASN A 54 -13.05 -2.07 0.00
N ALA A 55 -12.09 -1.16 -0.03
CA ALA A 55 -11.03 -1.04 0.99
C ALA A 55 -10.26 -2.37 1.21
N GLU A 56 -10.05 -3.12 0.15
CA GLU A 56 -9.46 -4.47 0.17
C GLU A 56 -7.94 -4.46 0.04
N PRO A 57 -7.21 -5.46 0.60
CA PRO A 57 -5.79 -5.64 0.34
C PRO A 57 -5.47 -5.63 -1.17
N GLY A 58 -4.31 -5.07 -1.54
CA GLY A 58 -3.93 -4.91 -2.94
C GLY A 58 -4.52 -3.68 -3.63
N SER A 59 -5.29 -2.86 -2.90
CA SER A 59 -5.75 -1.56 -3.38
C SER A 59 -5.38 -0.41 -2.45
N VAL A 60 -4.87 -0.71 -1.26
CA VAL A 60 -4.64 0.27 -0.19
C VAL A 60 -3.30 0.98 -0.37
N MET A 61 -3.34 2.23 -0.78
CA MET A 61 -2.20 3.14 -0.73
C MET A 61 -2.20 3.85 0.61
N THR A 62 -1.07 3.88 1.31
CA THR A 62 -0.96 4.67 2.53
C THR A 62 0.15 5.71 2.43
N THR A 63 -0.03 6.82 3.13
CA THR A 63 0.94 7.91 3.10
C THR A 63 1.26 8.43 4.49
N PHE A 64 2.51 8.85 4.65
CA PHE A 64 2.98 9.67 5.77
C PHE A 64 3.30 11.07 5.24
N PRO A 65 2.47 12.10 5.48
CA PRO A 65 2.83 13.48 5.21
C PRO A 65 3.92 13.95 6.19
N TYR A 66 5.12 14.23 5.65
CA TYR A 66 6.29 14.63 6.45
C TYR A 66 6.50 16.14 6.51
N ASN A 67 5.42 16.93 6.49
CA ASN A 67 5.47 18.40 6.59
C ASN A 67 6.52 19.02 5.65
N ARG A 68 6.58 18.51 4.41
CA ARG A 68 7.49 18.96 3.34
C ARG A 68 8.98 18.77 3.63
N VAL A 69 9.36 17.96 4.62
CA VAL A 69 10.76 17.54 4.78
C VAL A 69 11.12 16.65 3.59
N PRO A 70 12.05 17.08 2.71
CA PRO A 70 12.35 16.33 1.49
C PRO A 70 13.07 15.03 1.81
N GLY A 71 12.64 13.96 1.15
CA GLY A 71 13.40 12.74 1.06
C GLY A 71 14.44 12.80 -0.06
N ARG A 72 15.26 11.78 -0.15
CA ARG A 72 16.19 11.60 -1.27
C ARG A 72 15.85 10.33 -2.04
N PRO A 73 15.07 10.45 -3.14
CA PRO A 73 14.76 9.31 -4.00
C PRO A 73 16.01 8.79 -4.70
N GLY A 74 16.05 7.48 -4.98
CA GLY A 74 17.18 6.87 -5.64
C GLY A 74 17.02 5.38 -5.86
N SER A 75 18.11 4.69 -6.12
CA SER A 75 18.15 3.23 -6.17
C SER A 75 17.98 2.64 -4.77
N GLY A 76 17.44 1.44 -4.67
CA GLY A 76 17.10 0.78 -3.41
C GLY A 76 15.73 1.21 -2.86
N GLN A 77 14.84 1.70 -3.73
CA GLN A 77 13.50 2.17 -3.36
C GLN A 77 12.45 1.74 -4.40
N VAL A 78 11.17 1.79 -4.01
CA VAL A 78 10.05 1.78 -4.96
C VAL A 78 10.15 3.05 -5.80
N SER A 79 10.36 2.90 -7.10
CA SER A 79 10.49 4.02 -8.04
C SER A 79 9.16 4.42 -8.66
N SER A 80 8.18 3.50 -8.73
CA SER A 80 6.82 3.76 -9.19
C SER A 80 5.85 2.75 -8.61
N SER A 81 4.65 3.20 -8.24
CA SER A 81 3.51 2.35 -7.86
C SER A 81 2.53 2.29 -9.02
N ALA A 82 2.15 1.09 -9.43
CA ALA A 82 1.32 0.89 -10.61
C ALA A 82 -0.11 0.49 -10.22
N TYR A 83 -1.09 1.25 -10.69
CA TYR A 83 -2.52 0.94 -10.62
C TYR A 83 -3.01 0.33 -11.92
N THR A 84 -3.99 -0.57 -11.82
CA THR A 84 -4.74 -1.04 -12.97
C THR A 84 -5.88 -0.08 -13.31
N ILE A 85 -6.06 0.14 -14.61
CA ILE A 85 -7.23 0.84 -15.17
C ILE A 85 -7.91 -0.08 -16.21
N PRO A 86 -9.20 0.10 -16.48
CA PRO A 86 -9.91 -0.66 -17.52
C PRO A 86 -9.23 -0.52 -18.90
N LYS A 87 -9.25 -1.59 -19.68
CA LYS A 87 -8.69 -1.60 -21.02
C LYS A 87 -9.40 -0.58 -21.91
N GLY A 88 -8.64 0.27 -22.60
CA GLY A 88 -9.12 1.34 -23.47
C GLY A 88 -9.30 2.68 -22.74
N SER A 89 -9.00 2.77 -21.43
CA SER A 89 -9.20 4.00 -20.65
C SER A 89 -7.95 4.89 -20.53
N VAL A 90 -6.81 4.49 -21.09
CA VAL A 90 -5.55 5.26 -20.92
C VAL A 90 -5.65 6.67 -21.54
N THR A 91 -6.41 6.86 -22.63
CA THR A 91 -6.63 8.19 -23.24
C THR A 91 -7.43 9.11 -22.32
N PHE A 92 -8.45 8.57 -21.63
CA PHE A 92 -9.16 9.34 -20.60
C PHE A 92 -8.19 9.82 -19.50
N TRP A 93 -7.26 8.97 -19.07
CA TRP A 93 -6.28 9.34 -18.04
C TRP A 93 -5.31 10.41 -18.53
N GLU A 94 -4.87 10.37 -19.79
CA GLU A 94 -4.02 11.42 -20.36
C GLU A 94 -4.75 12.78 -20.32
N GLU A 95 -5.99 12.86 -20.82
CA GLU A 95 -6.81 14.08 -20.81
C GLU A 95 -7.17 14.55 -19.38
N HIS A 96 -7.39 13.61 -18.46
CA HIS A 96 -7.71 13.90 -17.07
C HIS A 96 -6.50 14.51 -16.34
N LEU A 97 -5.31 13.94 -16.51
CA LEU A 97 -4.07 14.45 -15.93
C LEU A 97 -3.72 15.84 -16.49
N ASP A 98 -3.92 16.07 -17.78
CA ASP A 98 -3.77 17.39 -18.42
C ASP A 98 -4.71 18.44 -17.80
N ARG A 99 -5.97 18.08 -17.59
CA ARG A 99 -6.98 18.96 -16.96
C ARG A 99 -6.59 19.38 -15.56
N TYR A 100 -6.03 18.45 -14.78
CA TYR A 100 -5.53 18.72 -13.44
C TYR A 100 -4.10 19.28 -13.42
N LYS A 101 -3.48 19.46 -14.61
CA LYS A 101 -2.08 19.93 -14.75
C LYS A 101 -1.07 19.06 -14.00
N VAL A 102 -1.32 17.76 -13.96
CA VAL A 102 -0.42 16.80 -13.34
C VAL A 102 0.68 16.44 -14.35
N PRO A 103 1.97 16.55 -13.97
CA PRO A 103 3.05 16.13 -14.85
C PRO A 103 2.95 14.65 -15.20
N HIS A 104 3.00 14.32 -16.49
CA HIS A 104 2.96 12.94 -16.98
C HIS A 104 3.82 12.75 -18.24
N GLY A 105 4.13 11.49 -18.57
CA GLY A 105 5.03 11.13 -19.66
C GLY A 105 4.31 10.81 -20.99
N GLY A 106 2.99 11.06 -21.09
CA GLY A 106 2.18 10.56 -22.20
C GLY A 106 1.97 9.06 -22.17
N ILE A 107 1.24 8.53 -23.16
CA ILE A 107 0.94 7.10 -23.29
C ILE A 107 2.18 6.35 -23.75
N GLN A 108 2.56 5.33 -22.98
CA GLN A 108 3.74 4.47 -23.20
C GLN A 108 3.32 3.00 -23.22
N GLU A 109 4.26 2.12 -23.55
CA GLU A 109 4.06 0.68 -23.52
C GLU A 109 5.24 -0.02 -22.86
N ARG A 110 4.96 -1.06 -22.04
CA ARG A 110 5.94 -2.01 -21.51
C ARG A 110 5.31 -3.40 -21.39
N PHE A 111 6.05 -4.44 -21.68
CA PHE A 111 5.56 -5.82 -21.66
C PHE A 111 4.24 -6.01 -22.43
N GLY A 112 4.00 -5.24 -23.51
CA GLY A 112 2.78 -5.27 -24.31
C GLY A 112 1.55 -4.62 -23.64
N GLN A 113 1.71 -3.89 -22.55
CA GLN A 113 0.64 -3.17 -21.85
C GLN A 113 0.83 -1.66 -21.97
N LYS A 114 -0.23 -0.96 -22.41
CA LYS A 114 -0.26 0.50 -22.40
C LYS A 114 -0.36 1.03 -20.99
N TYR A 115 0.36 2.10 -20.72
CA TYR A 115 0.31 2.80 -19.45
C TYR A 115 0.62 4.29 -19.61
N ILE A 116 0.28 5.07 -18.62
CA ILE A 116 0.70 6.45 -18.47
C ILE A 116 1.36 6.64 -17.10
N ARG A 117 2.57 7.23 -17.10
CA ARG A 117 3.29 7.59 -15.88
C ARG A 117 3.00 9.02 -15.50
N PHE A 118 2.69 9.27 -14.23
CA PHE A 118 2.37 10.59 -13.71
C PHE A 118 2.96 10.80 -12.31
N SER A 119 3.03 12.07 -11.88
CA SER A 119 3.72 12.46 -10.67
C SER A 119 2.78 13.07 -9.64
N HIS A 120 2.94 12.64 -8.38
CA HIS A 120 2.41 13.35 -7.22
C HIS A 120 3.13 14.69 -7.03
N PRO A 121 2.52 15.72 -6.42
CA PRO A 121 3.20 17.00 -6.11
C PRO A 121 4.51 16.86 -5.34
N SER A 122 4.64 15.81 -4.51
CA SER A 122 5.90 15.50 -3.80
C SER A 122 6.95 14.77 -4.66
N GLY A 123 6.69 14.52 -5.95
CA GLY A 123 7.62 13.82 -6.85
C GLY A 123 7.49 12.30 -6.89
N LEU A 124 6.61 11.69 -6.09
CA LEU A 124 6.31 10.26 -6.16
C LEU A 124 5.75 9.90 -7.54
N GLN A 125 6.12 8.74 -8.08
CA GLN A 125 5.71 8.31 -9.42
C GLN A 125 4.65 7.22 -9.36
N PHE A 126 3.67 7.34 -10.24
CA PHE A 126 2.59 6.37 -10.42
C PHE A 126 2.46 5.97 -11.88
N ASP A 127 2.02 4.74 -12.11
CA ASP A 127 1.67 4.25 -13.44
C ASP A 127 0.20 3.82 -13.46
N ALA A 128 -0.59 4.32 -14.39
CA ALA A 128 -1.92 3.78 -14.67
C ALA A 128 -1.81 2.82 -15.86
N ILE A 129 -2.00 1.50 -15.63
CA ILE A 129 -1.75 0.42 -16.59
C ILE A 129 -3.08 -0.18 -17.04
N GLU A 130 -3.31 -0.27 -18.34
CA GLU A 130 -4.48 -0.96 -18.88
C GLU A 130 -4.45 -2.45 -18.57
N GLU A 131 -5.49 -2.93 -17.87
CA GLU A 131 -5.65 -4.32 -17.49
C GLU A 131 -7.11 -4.77 -17.61
N GLY A 132 -7.37 -5.71 -18.52
CA GLY A 132 -8.72 -6.22 -18.75
C GLY A 132 -9.16 -7.33 -17.78
N ALA A 133 -8.21 -8.01 -17.13
CA ALA A 133 -8.49 -9.15 -16.26
C ALA A 133 -8.79 -8.75 -14.81
N ASP A 134 -8.57 -7.48 -14.43
CA ASP A 134 -8.84 -7.01 -13.07
C ASP A 134 -10.35 -6.87 -12.82
N THR A 135 -10.87 -7.67 -11.89
CA THR A 135 -12.28 -7.69 -11.50
C THR A 135 -12.61 -6.83 -10.29
N ARG A 136 -11.60 -6.22 -9.63
CA ARG A 136 -11.81 -5.33 -8.48
C ARG A 136 -12.61 -4.09 -8.90
N VAL A 137 -13.30 -3.48 -7.94
CA VAL A 137 -14.20 -2.35 -8.18
C VAL A 137 -13.49 -1.05 -7.81
N GLY A 138 -13.23 -0.19 -8.81
CA GLY A 138 -12.66 1.13 -8.58
C GLY A 138 -13.67 2.08 -7.89
N TRP A 139 -13.16 3.11 -7.21
CA TRP A 139 -14.00 4.16 -6.65
C TRP A 139 -14.50 5.09 -7.74
N VAL A 140 -15.78 5.36 -7.76
CA VAL A 140 -16.43 6.21 -8.77
C VAL A 140 -16.65 7.61 -8.17
N THR A 141 -16.24 8.63 -8.92
CA THR A 141 -16.43 10.05 -8.58
C THR A 141 -17.31 10.74 -9.62
N GLY A 142 -17.46 12.07 -9.51
CA GLY A 142 -18.20 12.85 -10.52
C GLY A 142 -17.63 12.70 -11.95
N GLU A 143 -16.31 12.67 -12.09
CA GLU A 143 -15.61 12.60 -13.39
C GLU A 143 -15.12 11.19 -13.75
N ILE A 144 -14.62 10.44 -12.77
CA ILE A 144 -14.08 9.09 -12.94
C ILE A 144 -15.22 8.09 -12.79
N LYS A 145 -15.51 7.34 -13.88
CA LYS A 145 -16.59 6.36 -13.95
C LYS A 145 -16.05 4.93 -13.82
N SER A 146 -16.93 3.96 -13.73
CA SER A 146 -16.55 2.54 -13.57
C SER A 146 -15.71 1.99 -14.72
N ASP A 147 -15.84 2.55 -15.91
CA ASP A 147 -15.07 2.19 -17.11
C ASP A 147 -13.71 2.90 -17.22
N THR A 148 -13.39 3.78 -16.27
CA THR A 148 -12.11 4.51 -16.20
C THR A 148 -11.43 4.42 -14.83
N ALA A 149 -12.16 4.07 -13.76
CA ALA A 149 -11.67 4.09 -12.39
C ALA A 149 -10.48 3.14 -12.15
N MET A 150 -9.51 3.60 -11.38
CA MET A 150 -8.42 2.76 -10.88
C MET A 150 -8.98 1.70 -9.92
N LYS A 151 -8.61 0.43 -10.15
CA LYS A 151 -9.20 -0.72 -9.44
C LYS A 151 -8.37 -1.18 -8.25
N GLY A 152 -7.07 -0.99 -8.29
CA GLY A 152 -6.11 -1.39 -7.28
C GLY A 152 -4.73 -1.55 -7.90
N PHE A 153 -3.78 -2.11 -7.17
CA PHE A 153 -2.43 -2.25 -7.72
C PHE A 153 -2.37 -3.27 -8.87
N SER A 154 -1.61 -2.91 -9.91
CA SER A 154 -0.99 -3.88 -10.79
C SER A 154 0.24 -4.47 -10.11
N GLY A 155 1.10 -3.58 -9.57
CA GLY A 155 2.33 -3.92 -8.90
C GLY A 155 3.20 -2.70 -8.60
N THR A 156 4.52 -2.92 -8.51
CA THR A 156 5.51 -1.87 -8.29
C THR A 156 6.71 -2.00 -9.23
N VAL A 157 7.39 -0.87 -9.48
CA VAL A 157 8.71 -0.84 -10.07
C VAL A 157 9.72 -0.50 -8.98
N LEU A 158 10.74 -1.32 -8.82
CA LEU A 158 11.81 -1.18 -7.84
C LEU A 158 13.11 -0.82 -8.56
N SER A 159 13.73 0.30 -8.24
CA SER A 159 15.03 0.66 -8.77
C SER A 159 16.12 -0.04 -7.98
N VAL A 160 16.96 -0.82 -8.66
CA VAL A 160 18.09 -1.54 -8.06
C VAL A 160 19.34 -1.37 -8.89
N ARG A 161 20.50 -1.25 -8.24
CA ARG A 161 21.80 -1.17 -8.93
C ARG A 161 22.31 -2.53 -9.38
N GLU A 162 21.99 -3.57 -8.60
CA GLU A 162 22.32 -4.96 -8.88
C GLU A 162 21.04 -5.80 -8.80
N VAL A 163 20.78 -6.55 -9.87
CA VAL A 163 19.53 -7.33 -9.99
C VAL A 163 19.62 -8.67 -9.28
N ALA A 164 20.77 -9.36 -9.38
CA ALA A 164 20.90 -10.79 -9.06
C ALA A 164 20.48 -11.14 -7.63
N GLU A 165 20.97 -10.42 -6.61
CA GLU A 165 20.68 -10.69 -5.21
C GLU A 165 19.22 -10.35 -4.88
N THR A 166 18.68 -9.28 -5.46
CA THR A 166 17.28 -8.89 -5.30
C THR A 166 16.36 -9.90 -5.99
N GLU A 167 16.70 -10.34 -7.20
CA GLU A 167 16.02 -11.40 -7.93
C GLU A 167 15.94 -12.68 -7.08
N ARG A 168 17.08 -13.11 -6.50
CA ARG A 168 17.12 -14.29 -5.63
C ARG A 168 16.18 -14.16 -4.43
N PHE A 169 16.16 -12.99 -3.76
CA PHE A 169 15.24 -12.73 -2.66
C PHE A 169 13.76 -12.86 -3.08
N PHE A 170 13.38 -12.26 -4.22
CA PHE A 170 12.01 -12.36 -4.72
C PHE A 170 11.62 -13.79 -5.09
N ILE A 171 12.55 -14.59 -5.61
CA ILE A 171 12.28 -15.99 -6.00
C ILE A 171 12.25 -16.90 -4.77
N GLU A 172 13.30 -16.91 -3.96
CA GLU A 172 13.48 -17.91 -2.89
C GLU A 172 12.67 -17.56 -1.65
N ALA A 173 12.66 -16.28 -1.23
CA ALA A 173 12.00 -15.87 0.00
C ALA A 173 10.53 -15.49 -0.20
N LEU A 174 10.15 -14.97 -1.37
CA LEU A 174 8.80 -14.47 -1.65
C LEU A 174 8.01 -15.34 -2.66
N GLY A 175 8.66 -16.29 -3.34
CA GLY A 175 8.00 -17.23 -4.25
C GLY A 175 7.59 -16.64 -5.60
N PHE A 176 8.12 -15.49 -5.98
CA PHE A 176 7.92 -14.91 -7.30
C PHE A 176 8.64 -15.75 -8.38
N LYS A 177 8.19 -15.61 -9.63
CA LYS A 177 8.83 -16.19 -10.80
C LYS A 177 9.14 -15.08 -11.79
N LYS A 178 10.31 -15.13 -12.41
CA LYS A 178 10.66 -14.23 -13.49
C LYS A 178 9.83 -14.58 -14.73
N THR A 179 9.10 -13.61 -15.26
CA THR A 179 8.15 -13.80 -16.37
C THR A 179 8.48 -12.99 -17.61
N GLY A 180 9.48 -12.09 -17.55
CA GLY A 180 9.90 -11.35 -18.73
C GLY A 180 11.03 -10.35 -18.47
N ILE A 181 11.61 -9.88 -19.57
CA ILE A 181 12.57 -8.77 -19.60
C ILE A 181 12.14 -7.84 -20.73
N ASP A 182 12.16 -6.54 -20.45
CA ASP A 182 11.90 -5.47 -21.41
C ASP A 182 12.93 -4.34 -21.16
N GLY A 183 13.97 -4.29 -22.00
CA GLY A 183 15.11 -3.43 -21.78
C GLY A 183 15.82 -3.71 -20.45
N ASN A 184 15.87 -2.70 -19.58
CA ASN A 184 16.42 -2.81 -18.22
C ASN A 184 15.38 -3.21 -17.15
N LEU A 185 14.15 -3.58 -17.56
CA LEU A 185 13.06 -3.99 -16.69
C LEU A 185 12.97 -5.50 -16.62
N HIS A 186 13.04 -6.08 -15.42
CA HIS A 186 12.90 -7.50 -15.16
C HIS A 186 11.60 -7.74 -14.42
N ARG A 187 10.62 -8.40 -15.04
CA ARG A 187 9.30 -8.66 -14.47
C ARG A 187 9.27 -9.98 -13.71
N PHE A 188 8.68 -9.91 -12.52
CA PHE A 188 8.42 -11.04 -11.64
C PHE A 188 6.95 -11.07 -11.27
N GLU A 189 6.36 -12.26 -11.23
CA GLU A 189 4.97 -12.45 -10.88
C GLU A 189 4.81 -13.59 -9.88
N ILE A 190 3.80 -13.50 -9.01
CA ILE A 190 3.49 -14.54 -8.04
C ILE A 190 2.17 -15.24 -8.37
N GLY A 191 2.06 -16.51 -8.02
CA GLY A 191 0.87 -17.33 -8.27
C GLY A 191 0.53 -17.43 -9.75
N ALA A 192 -0.66 -17.00 -10.14
CA ALA A 192 -1.14 -16.96 -11.51
C ALA A 192 -0.68 -15.72 -12.30
N GLY A 193 0.02 -14.79 -11.66
CA GLY A 193 0.36 -13.50 -12.24
C GLY A 193 -0.84 -12.55 -12.35
N GLY A 194 -0.67 -11.48 -13.15
CA GLY A 194 -1.70 -10.48 -13.41
C GLY A 194 -1.86 -9.43 -12.30
N PRO A 195 -3.07 -8.84 -12.19
CA PRO A 195 -3.33 -7.77 -11.24
C PRO A 195 -2.92 -8.12 -9.82
N ASN A 196 -2.34 -7.15 -9.10
CA ASN A 196 -1.91 -7.28 -7.72
C ASN A 196 -0.72 -8.24 -7.46
N ARG A 197 -0.04 -8.72 -8.50
CA ARG A 197 0.94 -9.81 -8.38
C ARG A 197 2.25 -9.55 -9.10
N THR A 198 2.50 -8.33 -9.56
CA THR A 198 3.65 -8.01 -10.40
C THR A 198 4.66 -7.12 -9.68
N VAL A 199 5.92 -7.53 -9.67
CA VAL A 199 7.06 -6.69 -9.30
C VAL A 199 7.99 -6.58 -10.50
N ILE A 200 8.44 -5.36 -10.78
CA ILE A 200 9.43 -5.09 -11.82
C ILE A 200 10.71 -4.57 -11.14
N LEU A 201 11.82 -5.27 -11.32
CA LEU A 201 13.13 -4.74 -10.96
C LEU A 201 13.67 -3.94 -12.15
N GLN A 202 13.87 -2.65 -11.94
CA GLN A 202 14.52 -1.77 -12.89
C GLN A 202 16.02 -1.72 -12.58
N HIS A 203 16.83 -2.23 -13.51
CA HIS A 203 18.28 -2.21 -13.39
C HIS A 203 18.82 -0.81 -13.67
N ASP A 204 19.25 -0.13 -12.63
CA ASP A 204 19.74 1.25 -12.64
C ASP A 204 21.16 1.32 -12.03
N PRO A 205 22.20 0.79 -12.68
CA PRO A 205 23.55 0.64 -12.07
C PRO A 205 24.17 1.99 -11.69
N ASP A 206 23.91 3.03 -12.46
CA ASP A 206 24.48 4.37 -12.29
C ASP A 206 23.63 5.29 -11.39
N ARG A 207 22.42 4.86 -11.01
CA ARG A 207 21.53 5.69 -10.18
C ARG A 207 22.04 5.74 -8.74
N PRO A 208 22.27 6.94 -8.17
CA PRO A 208 22.66 7.07 -6.77
C PRO A 208 21.66 6.37 -5.83
N SER A 209 22.17 5.78 -4.76
CA SER A 209 21.30 5.18 -3.74
C SER A 209 20.39 6.23 -3.11
N GLY A 210 19.14 5.89 -2.94
CA GLY A 210 18.19 6.67 -2.17
C GLY A 210 18.56 6.71 -0.69
N SER A 211 17.92 7.61 0.04
CA SER A 211 18.08 7.69 1.50
C SER A 211 17.20 6.64 2.19
N TRP A 212 17.71 6.04 3.27
CA TRP A 212 16.89 5.28 4.21
C TRP A 212 16.17 6.18 5.22
N THR A 213 16.56 7.45 5.28
CA THR A 213 15.81 8.47 6.04
C THR A 213 14.59 8.85 5.20
N PHE A 214 13.43 8.64 5.74
CA PHE A 214 12.18 8.93 5.08
C PHE A 214 11.90 10.43 5.00
N GLY A 215 11.24 10.83 3.93
CA GLY A 215 10.84 12.21 3.68
C GLY A 215 10.03 12.31 2.40
N ALA A 216 9.41 13.45 2.15
CA ALA A 216 8.55 13.70 1.02
C ALA A 216 9.22 13.30 -0.32
N GLY A 217 8.50 12.58 -1.15
CA GLY A 217 8.96 12.11 -2.45
C GLY A 217 9.69 10.77 -2.44
N THR A 218 9.69 10.04 -1.29
CA THR A 218 10.26 8.68 -1.20
C THR A 218 9.20 7.65 -0.82
N ALA A 219 9.43 6.40 -1.21
CA ALA A 219 8.62 5.28 -0.73
C ALA A 219 9.18 4.78 0.61
N HIS A 220 8.28 4.49 1.57
CA HIS A 220 8.64 3.90 2.84
C HIS A 220 8.83 2.39 2.69
N HIS A 221 7.81 1.68 2.20
CA HIS A 221 7.85 0.24 1.98
C HIS A 221 6.79 -0.22 0.98
N MET A 222 6.95 -1.43 0.50
CA MET A 222 5.91 -2.20 -0.14
C MET A 222 5.49 -3.36 0.79
N ALA A 223 4.20 -3.61 0.93
CA ALA A 223 3.69 -4.69 1.75
C ALA A 223 3.01 -5.76 0.90
N LEU A 224 3.32 -7.01 1.22
CA LEU A 224 2.80 -8.21 0.57
C LEU A 224 1.83 -8.93 1.51
N ASP A 225 0.73 -9.43 0.97
CA ASP A 225 -0.30 -10.14 1.70
C ASP A 225 0.07 -11.61 1.90
N VAL A 226 0.00 -12.08 3.15
CA VAL A 226 0.18 -13.48 3.51
C VAL A 226 -1.10 -14.12 4.04
N GLY A 227 -2.19 -13.38 4.06
CA GLY A 227 -3.55 -13.83 4.38
C GLY A 227 -3.82 -14.03 5.86
N THR A 228 -2.99 -14.75 6.61
CA THR A 228 -3.23 -15.09 8.02
C THR A 228 -2.02 -14.86 8.92
N ASP A 229 -2.26 -14.67 10.23
CA ASP A 229 -1.19 -14.57 11.22
C ASP A 229 -0.32 -15.83 11.30
N GLU A 230 -0.90 -17.01 11.07
CA GLU A 230 -0.14 -18.26 10.99
C GLU A 230 0.84 -18.25 9.82
N ASN A 231 0.41 -17.78 8.65
CA ASN A 231 1.27 -17.63 7.48
C ASN A 231 2.33 -16.54 7.71
N LEU A 232 1.99 -15.46 8.43
CA LEU A 232 2.94 -14.41 8.79
C LEU A 232 4.09 -14.95 9.65
N ALA A 233 3.77 -15.77 10.66
CA ALA A 233 4.77 -16.43 11.49
C ALA A 233 5.67 -17.37 10.66
N LYS A 234 5.06 -18.20 9.81
CA LYS A 234 5.81 -19.11 8.92
C LYS A 234 6.67 -18.35 7.90
N GLN A 235 6.22 -17.20 7.42
CA GLN A 235 7.01 -16.36 6.52
C GLN A 235 8.22 -15.75 7.25
N LYS A 236 8.08 -15.39 8.52
CA LYS A 236 9.20 -14.97 9.37
C LYS A 236 10.23 -16.07 9.52
N ASP A 237 9.78 -17.29 9.86
CA ASP A 237 10.67 -18.46 9.99
C ASP A 237 11.42 -18.72 8.68
N LEU A 238 10.74 -18.63 7.53
CA LEU A 238 11.37 -18.80 6.21
C LEU A 238 12.47 -17.75 5.96
N TYR A 239 12.24 -16.49 6.32
CA TYR A 239 13.26 -15.44 6.20
C TYR A 239 14.49 -15.76 7.05
N GLU A 240 14.29 -16.19 8.29
CA GLU A 240 15.38 -16.58 9.19
C GLU A 240 16.16 -17.80 8.68
N GLU A 241 15.46 -18.84 8.17
CA GLU A 241 16.07 -20.03 7.55
C GLU A 241 16.93 -19.65 6.31
N LEU A 242 16.52 -18.65 5.54
CA LEU A 242 17.26 -18.15 4.39
C LEU A 242 18.38 -17.15 4.75
N GLY A 243 18.54 -16.83 6.04
CA GLY A 243 19.59 -15.96 6.55
C GLY A 243 19.26 -14.46 6.54
N TYR A 244 17.99 -14.07 6.36
CA TYR A 244 17.52 -12.68 6.47
C TYR A 244 17.23 -12.35 7.95
N THR A 245 18.29 -12.21 8.74
CA THR A 245 18.23 -12.08 10.22
C THR A 245 17.87 -10.67 10.71
N ASP A 246 17.74 -9.68 9.81
CA ASP A 246 17.25 -8.34 10.12
C ASP A 246 15.72 -8.23 10.08
N THR A 247 15.03 -9.36 9.91
CA THR A 247 13.56 -9.43 9.95
C THR A 247 13.05 -9.01 11.32
N SER A 248 12.10 -8.09 11.34
CA SER A 248 11.53 -7.58 12.59
C SER A 248 10.69 -8.64 13.30
N GLU A 249 10.46 -8.45 14.60
CA GLU A 249 9.37 -9.14 15.30
C GLU A 249 8.01 -8.78 14.69
N ILE A 250 7.00 -9.65 14.91
CA ILE A 250 5.63 -9.38 14.49
C ILE A 250 5.12 -8.14 15.22
N LYS A 251 4.64 -7.18 14.46
CA LYS A 251 4.14 -5.89 14.94
C LYS A 251 2.63 -5.80 14.74
N ASP A 252 1.92 -5.42 15.80
CA ASP A 252 0.51 -5.04 15.72
C ASP A 252 0.40 -3.61 15.15
N ARG A 253 -0.33 -3.49 14.03
CA ARG A 253 -0.62 -2.21 13.34
C ARG A 253 -2.08 -1.81 13.48
N ASN A 254 -2.80 -2.36 14.44
CA ASN A 254 -4.22 -2.18 14.70
C ASN A 254 -5.13 -2.81 13.63
N TYR A 255 -4.88 -2.59 12.34
CA TYR A 255 -5.68 -3.12 11.23
C TYR A 255 -5.07 -4.37 10.57
N PHE A 256 -3.83 -4.68 10.88
CA PHE A 256 -3.08 -5.84 10.39
C PHE A 256 -1.88 -6.11 11.30
N HIS A 257 -1.35 -7.32 11.22
CA HIS A 257 -0.06 -7.68 11.80
C HIS A 257 0.99 -7.73 10.70
N SER A 258 2.24 -7.41 11.04
CA SER A 258 3.29 -7.34 10.02
C SER A 258 4.69 -7.66 10.51
N ILE A 259 5.55 -8.09 9.57
CA ILE A 259 7.00 -8.19 9.70
C ILE A 259 7.68 -7.37 8.61
N TYR A 260 8.87 -6.87 8.89
CA TYR A 260 9.66 -6.06 7.97
C TYR A 260 11.01 -6.69 7.73
N THR A 261 11.45 -6.75 6.48
CA THR A 261 12.76 -7.23 6.06
C THR A 261 13.28 -6.30 4.98
N ARG A 262 14.55 -5.91 5.06
CA ARG A 262 15.17 -5.15 4.00
C ARG A 262 15.80 -6.11 2.99
N CYS A 263 15.30 -6.11 1.76
CA CYS A 263 15.85 -6.97 0.71
C CYS A 263 17.26 -6.52 0.29
N PRO A 264 18.05 -7.39 -0.34
CA PRO A 264 19.43 -7.07 -0.76
C PRO A 264 19.55 -5.80 -1.62
N GLY A 265 18.52 -5.50 -2.45
CA GLY A 265 18.46 -4.26 -3.23
C GLY A 265 18.20 -2.99 -2.43
N GLY A 266 17.99 -3.08 -1.10
CA GLY A 266 17.78 -1.93 -0.22
C GLY A 266 16.32 -1.57 0.06
N ILE A 267 15.35 -2.16 -0.65
CA ILE A 267 13.93 -1.90 -0.49
C ILE A 267 13.44 -2.51 0.83
N LEU A 268 12.68 -1.75 1.62
CA LEU A 268 11.98 -2.29 2.78
C LEU A 268 10.73 -3.04 2.30
N VAL A 269 10.71 -4.34 2.54
CA VAL A 269 9.58 -5.23 2.23
C VAL A 269 8.88 -5.60 3.52
N GLU A 270 7.58 -5.42 3.54
CA GLU A 270 6.70 -5.85 4.61
C GLU A 270 5.92 -7.08 4.16
N CYS A 271 5.69 -8.04 5.05
CA CYS A 271 4.64 -9.04 4.89
C CYS A 271 3.56 -8.75 5.92
N ALA A 272 2.30 -8.78 5.51
CA ALA A 272 1.18 -8.38 6.35
C ALA A 272 0.02 -9.38 6.27
N ALA A 273 -0.65 -9.54 7.41
CA ALA A 273 -1.90 -10.29 7.56
C ALA A 273 -2.98 -9.35 8.08
N THR A 274 -4.06 -9.16 7.33
CA THR A 274 -5.17 -8.28 7.71
C THR A 274 -5.85 -8.80 8.98
N ALA A 275 -6.04 -7.92 9.97
CA ALA A 275 -6.80 -8.24 11.17
C ALA A 275 -8.31 -8.39 10.86
N VAL A 276 -9.02 -9.09 11.72
CA VAL A 276 -10.48 -9.30 11.58
C VAL A 276 -11.22 -7.97 11.41
N GLY A 277 -12.06 -7.88 10.40
CA GLY A 277 -12.79 -6.67 10.02
C GLY A 277 -12.02 -5.67 9.18
N GLY A 278 -10.71 -5.90 8.95
CA GLY A 278 -9.89 -5.12 8.04
C GLY A 278 -9.83 -3.63 8.37
N PHE A 279 -9.62 -2.81 7.33
CA PHE A 279 -9.43 -1.36 7.47
C PHE A 279 -10.71 -0.61 7.84
N ALA A 280 -11.90 -1.20 7.63
CA ALA A 280 -13.20 -0.57 7.88
C ALA A 280 -13.84 -0.97 9.22
N ARG A 281 -13.15 -1.75 10.08
CA ARG A 281 -13.75 -2.39 11.27
C ARG A 281 -14.29 -1.44 12.35
N ASP A 282 -13.84 -0.19 12.36
CA ASP A 282 -14.10 0.80 13.43
C ASP A 282 -14.75 2.09 12.93
N GLU A 283 -15.21 2.10 11.68
CA GLU A 283 -15.93 3.23 11.09
C GLU A 283 -17.19 2.78 10.34
N ASP A 284 -18.16 3.68 10.22
CA ASP A 284 -19.29 3.48 9.31
C ASP A 284 -18.77 3.34 7.86
N PRO A 285 -19.02 2.24 7.16
CA PRO A 285 -18.58 2.04 5.76
C PRO A 285 -19.00 3.15 4.80
N LYS A 286 -20.07 3.89 5.12
CA LYS A 286 -20.52 5.05 4.33
C LYS A 286 -19.63 6.28 4.53
N ARG A 287 -18.87 6.34 5.61
CA ARG A 287 -18.12 7.52 6.05
C ARG A 287 -16.67 7.22 6.40
N LEU A 288 -16.08 6.22 5.76
CA LEU A 288 -14.67 5.90 5.98
C LEU A 288 -13.78 7.12 5.75
N GLY A 289 -12.79 7.28 6.60
CA GLY A 289 -11.77 8.31 6.46
C GLY A 289 -12.19 9.72 6.88
N PHE A 290 -13.41 9.94 7.42
CA PHE A 290 -13.84 11.28 7.87
C PHE A 290 -13.41 11.64 9.29
N GLN A 291 -12.95 10.67 10.07
CA GLN A 291 -12.57 10.87 11.46
C GLN A 291 -11.13 10.44 11.73
N LEU A 292 -10.44 11.16 12.60
CA LEU A 292 -9.16 10.72 13.12
C LEU A 292 -9.39 9.60 14.14
N LEU A 293 -8.93 8.40 13.78
CA LEU A 293 -8.94 7.23 14.65
C LEU A 293 -7.53 6.92 15.13
N LEU A 294 -7.35 6.91 16.44
CA LEU A 294 -6.08 6.55 17.03
C LEU A 294 -6.07 5.05 17.37
N PRO A 295 -4.92 4.38 17.24
CA PRO A 295 -4.74 3.08 17.88
C PRO A 295 -5.06 3.17 19.38
N PRO A 296 -5.65 2.15 20.00
CA PRO A 296 -6.09 2.19 21.40
C PRO A 296 -5.01 2.65 22.39
N TRP A 297 -3.75 2.28 22.14
CA TRP A 297 -2.61 2.67 22.97
C TRP A 297 -2.20 4.14 22.87
N PHE A 298 -2.79 4.93 21.94
CA PHE A 298 -2.57 6.36 21.81
C PHE A 298 -3.76 7.23 22.25
N GLU A 299 -4.90 6.64 22.62
CA GLU A 299 -6.10 7.41 22.99
C GLU A 299 -5.90 8.33 24.19
N GLU A 300 -5.11 7.93 25.18
CA GLU A 300 -4.79 8.79 26.32
C GLU A 300 -4.02 10.06 25.93
N LYS A 301 -3.33 10.03 24.78
CA LYS A 301 -2.54 11.15 24.22
C LYS A 301 -3.26 11.91 23.11
N ARG A 302 -4.55 11.65 22.88
CA ARG A 302 -5.31 12.23 21.76
C ARG A 302 -5.13 13.74 21.62
N LYS A 303 -5.31 14.50 22.71
CA LYS A 303 -5.19 15.97 22.68
C LYS A 303 -3.78 16.46 22.31
N GLU A 304 -2.76 15.76 22.79
CA GLU A 304 -1.36 16.03 22.47
C GLU A 304 -1.10 15.78 20.99
N ILE A 305 -1.55 14.64 20.47
CA ILE A 305 -1.40 14.25 19.08
C ILE A 305 -2.15 15.20 18.14
N GLU A 306 -3.42 15.49 18.42
CA GLU A 306 -4.24 16.40 17.61
C GLU A 306 -3.62 17.82 17.52
N ALA A 307 -2.98 18.29 18.59
CA ALA A 307 -2.31 19.60 18.58
C ALA A 307 -1.06 19.67 17.68
N MET A 308 -0.50 18.52 17.27
CA MET A 308 0.66 18.44 16.36
C MET A 308 0.24 18.31 14.88
N LEU A 309 -1.01 17.93 14.62
CA LEU A 309 -1.49 17.64 13.27
C LEU A 309 -2.02 18.90 12.58
N GLU A 310 -1.72 19.04 11.29
CA GLU A 310 -2.32 20.11 10.49
C GLU A 310 -3.81 19.85 10.23
N PRO A 311 -4.66 20.89 10.15
CA PRO A 311 -6.07 20.72 9.79
C PRO A 311 -6.20 20.14 8.36
N ILE A 312 -7.08 19.14 8.19
CA ILE A 312 -7.40 18.55 6.89
C ILE A 312 -8.89 18.50 6.65
N GLN A 313 -9.29 18.48 5.39
CA GLN A 313 -10.67 18.35 4.95
C GLN A 313 -10.79 17.17 3.97
N VAL A 314 -11.66 16.23 4.28
CA VAL A 314 -12.02 15.13 3.39
C VAL A 314 -13.19 15.59 2.51
N PRO A 315 -13.11 15.46 1.18
CA PRO A 315 -14.17 15.93 0.29
C PRO A 315 -15.45 15.10 0.47
N GLU A 316 -16.62 15.74 0.34
CA GLU A 316 -17.92 15.06 0.42
C GLU A 316 -18.09 13.92 -0.62
N SER A 317 -17.40 14.01 -1.77
CA SER A 317 -17.35 12.93 -2.77
C SER A 317 -16.74 11.62 -2.23
N ASN A 318 -16.12 11.64 -1.05
CA ASN A 318 -15.62 10.47 -0.36
C ASN A 318 -16.72 9.63 0.31
N ARG A 319 -17.95 10.14 0.42
CA ARG A 319 -19.09 9.41 0.97
C ARG A 319 -19.58 8.32 0.01
N ALA A 320 -19.84 7.15 0.53
CA ALA A 320 -20.40 6.05 -0.23
C ALA A 320 -21.95 6.13 -0.28
N GLU A 321 -22.49 7.16 -0.95
CA GLU A 321 -23.92 7.22 -1.21
C GLU A 321 -24.25 6.32 -2.40
N GLY A 322 -25.05 5.27 -2.16
CA GLY A 322 -25.52 4.32 -3.18
C GLY A 322 -24.61 3.09 -3.45
N HIS A 323 -23.37 3.07 -2.99
CA HIS A 323 -22.50 1.87 -3.06
C HIS A 323 -22.54 1.02 -1.78
N ALA A 324 -23.12 1.57 -0.71
CA ALA A 324 -23.08 1.01 0.64
C ALA A 324 -23.78 -0.34 0.77
N GLU A 325 -24.80 -0.65 -0.04
CA GLU A 325 -25.54 -1.91 0.08
C GLU A 325 -24.74 -3.11 -0.41
N ALA A 326 -23.93 -2.95 -1.46
CA ALA A 326 -23.07 -4.01 -1.97
C ALA A 326 -21.86 -4.26 -1.06
N ILE A 327 -21.22 -3.18 -0.57
CA ILE A 327 -20.07 -3.27 0.37
C ILE A 327 -20.50 -3.86 1.72
N LEU A 328 -21.68 -3.44 2.26
CA LEU A 328 -22.23 -3.96 3.50
C LEU A 328 -22.64 -5.43 3.39
N ALA A 329 -23.12 -5.87 2.22
CA ALA A 329 -23.48 -7.25 1.99
C ALA A 329 -22.26 -8.18 2.01
N ASP A 330 -21.13 -7.75 1.45
CA ASP A 330 -19.92 -8.57 1.38
C ASP A 330 -19.09 -8.52 2.68
N VAL A 331 -19.01 -7.37 3.35
CA VAL A 331 -18.38 -7.26 4.68
C VAL A 331 -19.18 -8.04 5.73
N ASN A 332 -20.51 -7.97 5.70
CA ASN A 332 -21.35 -8.76 6.61
C ASN A 332 -21.29 -10.26 6.31
N LYS A 333 -21.15 -10.68 5.05
CA LYS A 333 -20.95 -12.10 4.71
C LYS A 333 -19.62 -12.62 5.22
N ALA A 334 -18.55 -11.87 5.08
CA ALA A 334 -17.24 -12.24 5.59
C ALA A 334 -17.24 -12.29 7.13
N ALA A 335 -17.76 -11.27 7.80
CA ALA A 335 -17.86 -11.22 9.27
C ALA A 335 -18.76 -12.34 9.84
N VAL A 336 -19.87 -12.67 9.18
CA VAL A 336 -20.74 -13.78 9.58
C VAL A 336 -20.09 -15.14 9.32
N ALA A 337 -19.33 -15.29 8.24
CA ALA A 337 -18.59 -16.52 7.96
C ALA A 337 -17.47 -16.75 8.99
N GLU A 338 -16.75 -15.70 9.39
CA GLU A 338 -15.71 -15.76 10.41
C GLU A 338 -16.27 -15.94 11.82
N ALA A 339 -17.38 -15.28 12.17
CA ALA A 339 -18.06 -15.50 13.45
C ALA A 339 -18.56 -16.95 13.58
N ASN A 340 -19.02 -17.56 12.48
CA ASN A 340 -19.42 -18.97 12.46
C ASN A 340 -18.22 -19.92 12.54
N GLN A 341 -17.05 -19.57 11.98
CA GLN A 341 -15.81 -20.33 12.16
C GLN A 341 -15.26 -20.21 13.58
N ALA A 342 -15.27 -19.00 14.16
CA ALA A 342 -14.84 -18.77 15.54
C ALA A 342 -15.75 -19.47 16.57
N ALA A 343 -17.07 -19.58 16.29
CA ALA A 343 -18.02 -20.32 17.12
C ALA A 343 -17.81 -21.85 17.04
N GLN A 344 -17.21 -22.36 15.98
CA GLN A 344 -16.89 -23.78 15.79
C GLN A 344 -15.50 -24.19 16.27
N GLY A 345 -14.58 -23.23 16.50
CA GLY A 345 -13.23 -23.45 16.98
C GLY A 345 -13.04 -22.99 18.43
N LYS A 346 -13.01 -23.91 19.37
CA LYS A 346 -12.60 -23.61 20.76
C LYS A 346 -11.12 -23.24 20.78
N PHE A 347 -10.79 -21.96 20.81
CA PHE A 347 -9.45 -21.49 21.10
C PHE A 347 -9.30 -21.21 22.59
N SER A 348 -8.39 -21.96 23.24
CA SER A 348 -7.92 -21.67 24.59
C SER A 348 -6.92 -20.53 24.52
N HIS A 349 -7.26 -19.34 25.01
CA HIS A 349 -6.29 -18.27 25.25
C HIS A 349 -5.40 -18.60 26.45
N ARG A 350 -4.10 -18.73 26.21
CA ARG A 350 -3.10 -18.47 27.25
C ARG A 350 -2.70 -17.00 27.10
N ALA A 351 -3.05 -16.21 28.09
CA ALA A 351 -2.55 -14.85 28.25
C ALA A 351 -1.05 -14.89 28.54
N SER A 352 -0.22 -14.36 27.66
CA SER A 352 1.14 -13.98 27.95
C SER A 352 1.22 -12.46 28.01
N GLY A 353 1.56 -11.95 29.21
CA GLY A 353 1.73 -10.52 29.41
C GLY A 353 2.88 -9.97 28.55
N ASN A 354 2.62 -8.88 27.87
CA ASN A 354 3.63 -8.10 27.17
C ASN A 354 4.12 -6.97 28.06
N GLU A 355 5.32 -7.13 28.60
CA GLU A 355 6.10 -5.98 29.05
C GLU A 355 6.76 -5.32 27.84
N PHE A 356 6.47 -4.04 27.68
CA PHE A 356 7.05 -3.18 26.65
C PHE A 356 8.43 -2.69 27.15
N VAL A 357 9.50 -3.15 26.55
CA VAL A 357 10.82 -2.50 26.67
C VAL A 357 11.02 -1.63 25.44
N GLY A 358 10.87 -0.33 25.63
CA GLY A 358 11.26 0.67 24.65
C GLY A 358 12.79 0.77 24.58
N GLY A 359 13.32 0.90 23.39
CA GLY A 359 14.74 1.15 23.19
C GLY A 359 15.16 0.99 21.74
N ASP A 360 14.79 1.94 20.90
CA ASP A 360 15.47 2.11 19.61
C ASP A 360 16.63 3.09 19.81
N LYS A 361 17.83 2.59 19.91
CA LYS A 361 19.08 3.35 19.76
C LYS A 361 19.77 2.84 18.51
N ARG A 362 19.73 3.64 17.48
CA ARG A 362 20.65 3.95 16.38
C ARG A 362 19.97 4.03 15.04
#